data_ed6311f6eb59886a95617a31ccebf6f9
#
_entry.id   ed6311f6eb59886a95617a31ccebf6f9
#
_cell.length_a   1.000
_cell.length_b   1.000
_cell.length_c   1.000
_cell.angle_alpha   90.00
_cell.angle_beta   90.00
_cell.angle_gamma   90.00
#
_symmetry.space_group_name_H-M   'P 1'
#
loop_
_entity.id
_entity.type
_entity.pdbx_description
1 polymer ?
#
loop_
_entity_poly.entity_id
_entity_poly.type
_entity_poly.pdbx_seq_one_letter_code
_entity_poly.pdbx_strand_id
1 'polypeptide(L)'
;VGAQDYASTTGRVYLFYNDGSLTPSAASADVIIMGETTGNSFGSSLASGDFNADGRIDLAVGALGYSSSTGRAYIFYQDGSYPATAASADITITGETTIDFFGASITSGDLNADGKVDVVVGAFGWPSSASDGQVYIFYNDGSYASAAASADVIITGSGAQSFGFSLVAGDLNADGRVDLIASGYASSGNTGKVYLFYNDGSIPTTVATADVTITGETTSNHFGYSLTAGDFNADGKIDLAVGAQRYSTYTGRAYIFYNDGSIPTTAATADVIITGETT
;
A
#
# COMPACT_ATOMS: atom_id res chain seq x y z
N VAL A 1 -10.29 3.98 -9.81
CA VAL A 1 -10.51 2.53 -9.81
C VAL A 1 -9.47 1.87 -10.71
N GLY A 2 -8.71 0.89 -10.16
CA GLY A 2 -7.78 0.07 -10.94
C GLY A 2 -8.47 -1.17 -11.51
N ALA A 3 -8.08 -1.58 -12.71
CA ALA A 3 -8.51 -2.80 -13.39
C ALA A 3 -7.26 -3.50 -13.98
N GLN A 4 -6.45 -4.09 -13.11
CA GLN A 4 -5.15 -4.67 -13.46
C GLN A 4 -5.22 -5.78 -14.51
N ASP A 5 -6.34 -6.52 -14.58
CA ASP A 5 -6.50 -7.64 -15.50
C ASP A 5 -7.09 -7.23 -16.86
N TYR A 6 -7.36 -5.94 -17.08
CA TYR A 6 -7.88 -5.45 -18.35
C TYR A 6 -6.93 -5.77 -19.51
N ALA A 7 -7.50 -6.23 -20.65
CA ALA A 7 -6.76 -6.49 -21.90
C ALA A 7 -5.50 -7.35 -21.72
N SER A 8 -5.69 -8.60 -21.23
CA SER A 8 -4.60 -9.55 -20.98
C SER A 8 -3.54 -8.98 -20.01
N THR A 9 -4.02 -8.45 -18.89
CA THR A 9 -3.20 -7.87 -17.82
C THR A 9 -2.34 -6.67 -18.25
N THR A 10 -2.70 -5.97 -19.35
CA THR A 10 -2.14 -4.64 -19.65
C THR A 10 -2.48 -3.69 -18.50
N GLY A 11 -3.72 -3.79 -18.04
CA GLY A 11 -4.25 -2.98 -16.96
C GLY A 11 -4.75 -1.61 -17.41
N ARG A 12 -5.62 -1.06 -16.59
CA ARG A 12 -6.23 0.24 -16.81
C ARG A 12 -6.60 0.91 -15.50
N VAL A 13 -6.58 2.23 -15.47
CA VAL A 13 -7.09 3.05 -14.37
C VAL A 13 -8.21 3.94 -14.88
N TYR A 14 -9.26 4.07 -14.08
CA TYR A 14 -10.42 4.92 -14.33
C TYR A 14 -10.52 5.95 -13.20
N LEU A 15 -10.59 7.24 -13.55
CA LEU A 15 -10.87 8.31 -12.61
C LEU A 15 -12.29 8.81 -12.87
N PHE A 16 -13.00 9.07 -11.78
CA PHE A 16 -14.32 9.66 -11.77
C PHE A 16 -14.26 10.93 -10.93
N TYR A 17 -14.55 12.07 -11.52
CA TYR A 17 -14.58 13.33 -10.79
C TYR A 17 -15.86 13.44 -9.97
N ASN A 18 -15.74 13.97 -8.77
CA ASN A 18 -16.89 14.26 -7.91
C ASN A 18 -17.50 15.61 -8.31
N ASP A 19 -18.12 15.67 -9.48
CA ASP A 19 -18.79 16.85 -10.05
C ASP A 19 -20.30 16.90 -9.78
N GLY A 20 -20.78 16.01 -8.89
CA GLY A 20 -22.20 15.88 -8.53
C GLY A 20 -22.90 14.70 -9.21
N SER A 21 -22.23 13.96 -10.12
CA SER A 21 -22.77 12.76 -10.75
C SER A 21 -21.69 11.70 -10.93
N LEU A 22 -21.81 10.54 -10.27
CA LEU A 22 -20.97 9.37 -10.56
C LEU A 22 -21.69 8.52 -11.62
N THR A 23 -21.06 8.33 -12.77
CA THR A 23 -21.60 7.50 -13.83
C THR A 23 -21.50 6.01 -13.45
N PRO A 24 -22.51 5.16 -13.77
CA PRO A 24 -22.52 3.76 -13.32
C PRO A 24 -21.65 2.82 -14.18
N SER A 25 -20.87 3.34 -15.11
CA SER A 25 -20.07 2.55 -16.05
C SER A 25 -18.62 3.01 -16.11
N ALA A 26 -17.67 2.07 -16.06
CA ALA A 26 -16.25 2.34 -16.27
C ALA A 26 -15.95 2.97 -17.64
N ALA A 27 -16.79 2.67 -18.66
CA ALA A 27 -16.64 3.28 -19.99
C ALA A 27 -16.99 4.78 -20.01
N SER A 28 -17.64 5.27 -18.97
CA SER A 28 -18.03 6.68 -18.80
C SER A 28 -17.16 7.40 -17.76
N ALA A 29 -15.99 6.85 -17.41
CA ALA A 29 -15.03 7.53 -16.54
C ALA A 29 -14.53 8.82 -17.20
N ASP A 30 -14.29 9.84 -16.41
CA ASP A 30 -13.80 11.14 -16.88
C ASP A 30 -12.40 11.03 -17.46
N VAL A 31 -11.57 10.18 -16.86
CA VAL A 31 -10.22 9.87 -17.35
C VAL A 31 -10.03 8.35 -17.39
N ILE A 32 -9.40 7.90 -18.47
CA ILE A 32 -8.98 6.50 -18.64
C ILE A 32 -7.50 6.49 -18.99
N ILE A 33 -6.68 5.86 -18.14
CA ILE A 33 -5.26 5.68 -18.38
C ILE A 33 -5.00 4.20 -18.67
N MET A 34 -4.42 3.89 -19.82
CA MET A 34 -4.06 2.54 -20.25
C MET A 34 -2.62 2.21 -19.82
N GLY A 35 -2.38 1.00 -19.34
CA GLY A 35 -1.03 0.46 -19.13
C GLY A 35 -0.21 0.37 -20.39
N GLU A 36 1.12 0.20 -20.27
CA GLU A 36 2.04 0.22 -21.41
C GLU A 36 1.95 -1.05 -22.28
N THR A 37 2.05 -2.21 -21.67
CA THR A 37 2.10 -3.50 -22.37
C THR A 37 1.34 -4.60 -21.61
N THR A 38 1.02 -5.67 -22.34
CA THR A 38 0.41 -6.88 -21.74
C THR A 38 1.30 -7.48 -20.66
N GLY A 39 0.68 -7.99 -19.60
CA GLY A 39 1.39 -8.60 -18.47
C GLY A 39 1.83 -7.62 -17.40
N ASN A 40 1.70 -6.30 -17.59
CA ASN A 40 2.19 -5.31 -16.63
C ASN A 40 1.30 -5.13 -15.41
N SER A 41 0.02 -5.50 -15.48
CA SER A 41 -0.96 -5.33 -14.38
C SER A 41 -1.04 -3.89 -13.87
N PHE A 42 -1.03 -2.90 -14.78
CA PHE A 42 -1.18 -1.49 -14.43
C PHE A 42 -2.52 -1.24 -13.73
N GLY A 43 -2.49 -0.52 -12.61
CA GLY A 43 -3.66 -0.33 -11.74
C GLY A 43 -3.78 -1.43 -10.67
N SER A 44 -2.71 -2.18 -10.36
CA SER A 44 -2.67 -3.15 -9.27
C SER A 44 -2.82 -2.48 -7.90
N SER A 45 -2.31 -1.26 -7.75
CA SER A 45 -2.43 -0.42 -6.56
C SER A 45 -2.55 1.04 -6.96
N LEU A 46 -3.17 1.84 -6.10
CA LEU A 46 -3.42 3.26 -6.31
C LEU A 46 -3.20 4.03 -5.01
N ALA A 47 -2.59 5.21 -5.10
CA ALA A 47 -2.56 6.21 -4.05
C ALA A 47 -2.76 7.60 -4.66
N SER A 48 -3.17 8.55 -3.84
CA SER A 48 -3.35 9.95 -4.24
C SER A 48 -2.70 10.88 -3.23
N GLY A 49 -2.13 11.97 -3.70
CA GLY A 49 -1.48 12.98 -2.87
C GLY A 49 -0.97 14.11 -3.74
N ASP A 50 -0.57 15.20 -3.15
CA ASP A 50 0.11 16.30 -3.85
C ASP A 50 1.61 15.96 -3.93
N PHE A 51 1.99 15.21 -4.98
CA PHE A 51 3.34 14.67 -5.12
C PHE A 51 4.35 15.66 -5.69
N ASN A 52 3.91 16.80 -6.19
CA ASN A 52 4.77 17.87 -6.69
C ASN A 52 4.66 19.17 -5.87
N ALA A 53 3.86 19.19 -4.81
CA ALA A 53 3.61 20.31 -3.92
C ALA A 53 3.04 21.55 -4.65
N ASP A 54 2.16 21.35 -5.65
CA ASP A 54 1.48 22.42 -6.40
C ASP A 54 0.07 22.75 -5.85
N GLY A 55 -0.39 22.02 -4.82
CA GLY A 55 -1.69 22.18 -4.19
C GLY A 55 -2.81 21.37 -4.86
N ARG A 56 -2.49 20.50 -5.83
CA ARG A 56 -3.45 19.62 -6.50
C ARG A 56 -3.20 18.17 -6.12
N ILE A 57 -4.24 17.36 -6.23
CA ILE A 57 -4.12 15.93 -5.94
C ILE A 57 -3.67 15.19 -7.20
N ASP A 58 -2.51 14.58 -7.11
CA ASP A 58 -1.88 13.72 -8.09
C ASP A 58 -2.26 12.26 -7.90
N LEU A 59 -1.83 11.39 -8.81
CA LEU A 59 -2.12 9.97 -8.81
C LEU A 59 -0.83 9.15 -8.88
N ALA A 60 -0.66 8.20 -7.94
CA ALA A 60 0.36 7.15 -8.03
C ALA A 60 -0.31 5.81 -8.37
N VAL A 61 0.29 5.04 -9.29
CA VAL A 61 -0.25 3.79 -9.82
C VAL A 61 0.83 2.72 -9.87
N GLY A 62 0.52 1.53 -9.34
CA GLY A 62 1.38 0.36 -9.42
C GLY A 62 1.12 -0.49 -10.66
N ALA A 63 2.18 -1.15 -11.13
CA ALA A 63 2.16 -2.16 -12.19
C ALA A 63 3.09 -3.30 -11.80
N LEU A 64 2.62 -4.18 -10.91
CA LEU A 64 3.42 -5.23 -10.28
C LEU A 64 4.00 -6.26 -11.26
N GLY A 65 3.38 -6.41 -12.44
CA GLY A 65 3.81 -7.35 -13.48
C GLY A 65 4.87 -6.78 -14.45
N TYR A 66 5.20 -5.49 -14.37
CA TYR A 66 6.14 -4.86 -15.29
C TYR A 66 7.47 -5.61 -15.36
N SER A 67 7.97 -5.83 -16.61
CA SER A 67 9.30 -6.44 -16.86
C SER A 67 9.56 -7.74 -16.08
N SER A 68 8.74 -8.78 -16.30
CA SER A 68 8.83 -10.06 -15.59
C SER A 68 8.65 -9.91 -14.08
N SER A 69 7.70 -9.09 -13.69
CA SER A 69 7.34 -8.80 -12.29
C SER A 69 8.48 -8.12 -11.47
N THR A 70 9.43 -7.46 -12.13
CA THR A 70 10.28 -6.49 -11.46
C THR A 70 9.41 -5.41 -10.82
N GLY A 71 8.34 -5.04 -11.51
CA GLY A 71 7.37 -4.07 -11.07
C GLY A 71 7.78 -2.62 -11.31
N ARG A 72 6.78 -1.76 -11.33
CA ARG A 72 6.95 -0.31 -11.54
C ARG A 72 5.88 0.48 -10.82
N ALA A 73 6.22 1.65 -10.32
CA ALA A 73 5.29 2.68 -9.89
C ALA A 73 5.36 3.86 -10.87
N TYR A 74 4.20 4.47 -11.12
CA TYR A 74 4.03 5.64 -11.98
C TYR A 74 3.40 6.75 -11.15
N ILE A 75 3.87 7.99 -11.32
CA ILE A 75 3.25 9.18 -10.75
C ILE A 75 2.80 10.07 -11.90
N PHE A 76 1.57 10.53 -11.82
CA PHE A 76 0.93 11.42 -12.77
C PHE A 76 0.55 12.70 -12.05
N TYR A 77 1.10 13.82 -12.45
CA TYR A 77 0.75 15.14 -11.90
C TYR A 77 -0.55 15.66 -12.52
N GLN A 78 -1.39 16.24 -11.67
CA GLN A 78 -2.62 16.89 -12.10
C GLN A 78 -2.31 18.33 -12.53
N ASP A 79 -1.64 18.52 -13.65
CA ASP A 79 -1.24 19.81 -14.22
C ASP A 79 -2.29 20.44 -15.16
N GLY A 80 -3.52 19.87 -15.17
CA GLY A 80 -4.64 20.30 -16.01
C GLY A 80 -5.32 19.15 -16.74
N SER A 81 -4.62 18.06 -17.04
CA SER A 81 -5.19 16.84 -17.62
C SER A 81 -4.28 15.64 -17.36
N TYR A 82 -4.87 14.47 -17.16
CA TYR A 82 -4.11 13.21 -17.11
C TYR A 82 -3.88 12.66 -18.53
N PRO A 83 -2.71 12.03 -18.79
CA PRO A 83 -2.44 11.39 -20.08
C PRO A 83 -3.30 10.13 -20.26
N ALA A 84 -3.51 9.70 -21.50
CA ALA A 84 -4.28 8.50 -21.82
C ALA A 84 -3.48 7.18 -21.64
N THR A 85 -2.19 7.23 -21.37
CA THR A 85 -1.29 6.07 -21.32
C THR A 85 -0.25 6.23 -20.21
N ALA A 86 0.09 5.11 -19.56
CA ALA A 86 1.13 5.03 -18.53
C ALA A 86 2.53 5.42 -19.05
N ALA A 87 2.80 5.24 -20.35
CA ALA A 87 4.07 5.65 -20.96
C ALA A 87 4.33 7.16 -20.88
N SER A 88 3.31 7.95 -20.60
CA SER A 88 3.39 9.41 -20.48
C SER A 88 3.30 9.88 -19.00
N ALA A 89 3.59 9.01 -18.05
CA ALA A 89 3.69 9.39 -16.64
C ALA A 89 4.82 10.40 -16.43
N ASP A 90 4.63 11.33 -15.49
CA ASP A 90 5.64 12.33 -15.14
C ASP A 90 6.85 11.70 -14.46
N ILE A 91 6.59 10.73 -13.59
CA ILE A 91 7.65 9.96 -12.92
C ILE A 91 7.38 8.47 -13.09
N THR A 92 8.46 7.71 -13.31
CA THR A 92 8.45 6.25 -13.27
C THR A 92 9.54 5.75 -12.34
N ILE A 93 9.18 4.84 -11.42
CA ILE A 93 10.12 4.20 -10.50
C ILE A 93 10.10 2.71 -10.77
N THR A 94 11.23 2.12 -11.12
CA THR A 94 11.32 0.69 -11.46
C THR A 94 11.93 -0.09 -10.30
N GLY A 95 11.37 -1.27 -10.01
CA GLY A 95 11.85 -2.21 -8.98
C GLY A 95 13.28 -2.69 -9.24
N GLU A 96 13.85 -3.47 -8.31
CA GLU A 96 15.26 -3.86 -8.36
C GLU A 96 15.50 -5.11 -9.22
N THR A 97 14.77 -6.19 -8.95
CA THR A 97 14.98 -7.48 -9.62
C THR A 97 13.65 -8.12 -10.05
N THR A 98 13.74 -9.16 -10.87
CA THR A 98 12.56 -9.89 -11.33
C THR A 98 11.85 -10.60 -10.17
N ILE A 99 10.51 -10.66 -10.23
CA ILE A 99 9.64 -11.28 -9.21
C ILE A 99 9.64 -10.53 -7.87
N ASP A 100 10.12 -9.29 -7.83
CA ASP A 100 10.02 -8.43 -6.64
C ASP A 100 8.60 -7.92 -6.42
N PHE A 101 7.83 -7.80 -7.50
CA PHE A 101 6.48 -7.24 -7.49
C PHE A 101 6.42 -5.81 -6.93
N PHE A 102 7.42 -4.98 -7.24
CA PHE A 102 7.41 -3.56 -6.86
C PHE A 102 6.17 -2.87 -7.43
N GLY A 103 5.49 -2.06 -6.62
CA GLY A 103 4.21 -1.44 -6.99
C GLY A 103 3.00 -2.34 -6.76
N ALA A 104 3.16 -3.47 -6.04
CA ALA A 104 2.03 -4.30 -5.63
C ALA A 104 1.11 -3.59 -4.65
N SER A 105 1.66 -2.75 -3.80
CA SER A 105 0.97 -1.84 -2.90
C SER A 105 1.62 -0.46 -2.94
N ILE A 106 0.81 0.58 -2.86
CA ILE A 106 1.26 1.98 -2.76
C ILE A 106 0.41 2.67 -1.71
N THR A 107 1.05 3.50 -0.88
CA THR A 107 0.40 4.46 0.00
C THR A 107 1.15 5.78 -0.02
N SER A 108 0.60 6.81 0.60
CA SER A 108 1.18 8.16 0.62
C SER A 108 0.93 8.84 1.94
N GLY A 109 1.84 9.71 2.35
CA GLY A 109 1.73 10.51 3.57
C GLY A 109 3.01 11.31 3.79
N ASP A 110 3.00 12.27 4.68
CA ASP A 110 4.18 13.05 5.09
C ASP A 110 4.99 12.26 6.13
N LEU A 111 5.91 11.40 5.66
CA LEU A 111 6.65 10.46 6.50
C LEU A 111 7.99 11.04 7.03
N ASN A 112 8.36 12.23 6.60
CA ASN A 112 9.53 12.95 7.13
C ASN A 112 9.14 14.23 7.90
N ALA A 113 7.84 14.54 7.99
CA ALA A 113 7.27 15.71 8.66
C ALA A 113 7.78 17.04 8.08
N ASP A 114 7.99 17.11 6.75
CA ASP A 114 8.38 18.34 6.04
C ASP A 114 7.18 19.11 5.45
N GLY A 115 5.96 18.58 5.62
CA GLY A 115 4.71 19.16 5.15
C GLY A 115 4.36 18.79 3.71
N LYS A 116 5.10 17.88 3.06
CA LYS A 116 4.82 17.37 1.73
C LYS A 116 4.43 15.91 1.76
N VAL A 117 3.73 15.48 0.73
CA VAL A 117 3.27 14.09 0.63
C VAL A 117 4.32 13.21 -0.03
N ASP A 118 4.80 12.20 0.68
CA ASP A 118 5.75 11.20 0.22
C ASP A 118 5.05 10.00 -0.42
N VAL A 119 5.81 9.19 -1.17
CA VAL A 119 5.32 7.95 -1.81
C VAL A 119 5.96 6.75 -1.15
N VAL A 120 5.13 5.77 -0.79
CA VAL A 120 5.58 4.49 -0.22
C VAL A 120 5.14 3.35 -1.13
N VAL A 121 6.08 2.49 -1.49
CA VAL A 121 5.85 1.39 -2.43
C VAL A 121 6.30 0.07 -1.83
N GLY A 122 5.45 -0.96 -1.91
CA GLY A 122 5.76 -2.31 -1.48
C GLY A 122 6.26 -3.20 -2.62
N ALA A 123 7.19 -4.12 -2.29
CA ALA A 123 7.73 -5.16 -3.14
C ALA A 123 7.77 -6.48 -2.37
N PHE A 124 6.65 -7.15 -2.25
CA PHE A 124 6.46 -8.28 -1.33
C PHE A 124 7.24 -9.54 -1.74
N GLY A 125 7.73 -9.62 -2.98
CA GLY A 125 8.51 -10.76 -3.50
C GLY A 125 10.01 -10.66 -3.31
N TRP A 126 10.54 -9.51 -2.86
CA TRP A 126 11.97 -9.27 -2.70
C TRP A 126 12.58 -10.03 -1.50
N PRO A 127 13.80 -10.54 -1.58
CA PRO A 127 14.44 -10.98 -2.81
C PRO A 127 13.72 -12.25 -3.31
N SER A 128 13.67 -12.45 -4.61
CA SER A 128 12.93 -13.55 -5.22
C SER A 128 13.24 -14.95 -4.66
N SER A 129 14.41 -15.11 -4.02
CA SER A 129 14.85 -16.35 -3.40
C SER A 129 14.26 -16.62 -2.02
N ALA A 130 13.83 -15.59 -1.28
CA ALA A 130 13.31 -15.70 0.10
C ALA A 130 11.90 -15.15 0.25
N SER A 131 11.46 -14.23 -0.62
CA SER A 131 10.17 -13.52 -0.54
C SER A 131 9.94 -12.85 0.81
N ASP A 132 11.01 -12.32 1.41
CA ASP A 132 10.93 -11.59 2.68
C ASP A 132 10.15 -10.27 2.52
N GLY A 133 10.27 -9.66 1.34
CA GLY A 133 9.64 -8.40 0.98
C GLY A 133 10.42 -7.18 1.43
N GLN A 134 10.14 -6.07 0.76
CA GLN A 134 10.65 -4.74 1.10
C GLN A 134 9.58 -3.67 0.95
N VAL A 135 9.78 -2.57 1.67
CA VAL A 135 9.02 -1.32 1.53
C VAL A 135 10.00 -0.20 1.27
N TYR A 136 9.68 0.64 0.31
CA TYR A 136 10.49 1.75 -0.16
C TYR A 136 9.75 3.05 0.09
N ILE A 137 10.40 4.01 0.72
CA ILE A 137 9.88 5.35 0.96
C ILE A 137 10.67 6.32 0.09
N PHE A 138 9.99 7.13 -0.67
CA PHE A 138 10.53 8.19 -1.49
C PHE A 138 10.00 9.52 -0.98
N TYR A 139 10.87 10.34 -0.41
CA TYR A 139 10.52 11.65 0.10
C TYR A 139 10.32 12.66 -1.03
N ASN A 140 9.32 13.51 -0.87
CA ASN A 140 9.04 14.59 -1.80
C ASN A 140 9.98 15.79 -1.54
N ASP A 141 11.25 15.65 -1.89
CA ASP A 141 12.25 16.70 -1.80
C ASP A 141 12.35 17.59 -3.06
N GLY A 142 11.38 17.43 -3.99
CA GLY A 142 11.30 18.11 -5.28
C GLY A 142 11.72 17.24 -6.46
N SER A 143 12.15 15.99 -6.22
CA SER A 143 12.45 15.00 -7.25
C SER A 143 12.31 13.58 -6.69
N TYR A 144 11.90 12.63 -7.53
CA TYR A 144 11.85 11.21 -7.16
C TYR A 144 12.93 10.43 -7.92
N ALA A 145 13.59 9.52 -7.23
CA ALA A 145 14.51 8.57 -7.86
C ALA A 145 13.76 7.67 -8.85
N SER A 146 14.38 7.33 -9.98
CA SER A 146 13.78 6.46 -11.01
C SER A 146 13.97 4.96 -10.76
N ALA A 147 14.70 4.58 -9.71
CA ALA A 147 14.99 3.21 -9.33
C ALA A 147 14.70 2.97 -7.85
N ALA A 148 14.08 1.84 -7.51
CA ALA A 148 13.74 1.46 -6.14
C ALA A 148 14.97 1.43 -5.20
N ALA A 149 16.10 0.94 -5.67
CA ALA A 149 17.37 0.91 -4.92
C ALA A 149 17.88 2.30 -4.47
N SER A 150 17.32 3.38 -5.00
CA SER A 150 17.66 4.76 -4.66
C SER A 150 16.59 5.45 -3.82
N ALA A 151 15.70 4.69 -3.18
CA ALA A 151 14.73 5.21 -2.22
C ALA A 151 15.44 5.81 -1.00
N ASP A 152 14.84 6.83 -0.38
CA ASP A 152 15.38 7.50 0.81
C ASP A 152 15.42 6.57 2.02
N VAL A 153 14.39 5.72 2.17
CA VAL A 153 14.35 4.67 3.18
C VAL A 153 13.94 3.35 2.54
N ILE A 154 14.68 2.28 2.86
CA ILE A 154 14.33 0.91 2.48
C ILE A 154 14.16 0.09 3.76
N ILE A 155 12.94 -0.45 3.97
CA ILE A 155 12.64 -1.33 5.09
C ILE A 155 12.67 -2.77 4.61
N THR A 156 13.53 -3.60 5.20
CA THR A 156 13.69 -5.01 4.81
C THR A 156 12.88 -5.92 5.72
N GLY A 157 12.16 -6.85 5.09
CA GLY A 157 11.25 -7.77 5.74
C GLY A 157 11.88 -8.90 6.56
N SER A 158 13.15 -9.21 6.40
CA SER A 158 13.96 -10.21 7.13
C SER A 158 13.16 -11.31 7.86
N GLY A 159 12.74 -12.37 7.15
CA GLY A 159 11.89 -13.45 7.69
C GLY A 159 10.42 -13.10 7.85
N ALA A 160 10.00 -11.93 7.39
CA ALA A 160 8.62 -11.43 7.48
C ALA A 160 7.78 -11.75 6.23
N GLN A 161 8.06 -12.81 5.54
CA GLN A 161 7.47 -13.32 4.30
C GLN A 161 6.32 -12.48 3.72
N SER A 162 6.51 -11.99 2.50
CA SER A 162 5.60 -11.07 1.80
C SER A 162 5.41 -9.71 2.49
N PHE A 163 6.44 -9.19 3.19
CA PHE A 163 6.41 -7.85 3.76
C PHE A 163 6.20 -6.79 2.67
N GLY A 164 5.37 -5.79 2.94
CA GLY A 164 4.99 -4.79 1.96
C GLY A 164 3.85 -5.22 1.02
N PHE A 165 3.12 -6.32 1.33
CA PHE A 165 1.96 -6.75 0.54
C PHE A 165 0.78 -5.76 0.63
N SER A 166 0.51 -5.24 1.81
CA SER A 166 -0.48 -4.19 2.02
C SER A 166 0.14 -3.08 2.87
N LEU A 167 -0.11 -1.84 2.50
CA LEU A 167 0.45 -0.63 3.11
C LEU A 167 -0.66 0.35 3.46
N VAL A 168 -0.51 1.03 4.57
CA VAL A 168 -1.36 2.15 4.99
C VAL A 168 -0.49 3.19 5.69
N ALA A 169 -0.83 4.47 5.55
CA ALA A 169 -0.24 5.59 6.27
C ALA A 169 -1.32 6.30 7.10
N GLY A 170 -0.99 6.73 8.31
CA GLY A 170 -1.90 7.44 9.21
C GLY A 170 -1.28 7.64 10.59
N ASP A 171 -1.77 8.60 11.35
CA ASP A 171 -1.30 8.91 12.72
C ASP A 171 -1.93 7.91 13.72
N LEU A 172 -1.26 6.76 13.95
CA LEU A 172 -1.76 5.70 14.81
C LEU A 172 -1.33 5.83 16.28
N ASN A 173 -0.48 6.77 16.62
CA ASN A 173 -0.11 7.06 18.00
C ASN A 173 -0.68 8.40 18.51
N ALA A 174 -1.38 9.14 17.63
CA ALA A 174 -1.97 10.45 17.90
C ALA A 174 -0.94 11.52 18.33
N ASP A 175 0.26 11.49 17.74
CA ASP A 175 1.31 12.48 17.97
C ASP A 175 1.32 13.61 16.92
N GLY A 176 0.45 13.52 15.92
CA GLY A 176 0.29 14.50 14.84
C GLY A 176 1.20 14.23 13.63
N ARG A 177 1.93 13.12 13.60
CA ARG A 177 2.75 12.70 12.47
C ARG A 177 2.15 11.49 11.78
N VAL A 178 2.47 11.32 10.51
CA VAL A 178 2.02 10.18 9.74
C VAL A 178 2.93 8.99 9.99
N ASP A 179 2.38 7.89 10.50
CA ASP A 179 3.04 6.61 10.73
C ASP A 179 2.89 5.70 9.51
N LEU A 180 3.73 4.67 9.41
CA LEU A 180 3.65 3.65 8.38
C LEU A 180 3.21 2.32 8.97
N ILE A 181 2.23 1.69 8.31
CA ILE A 181 1.75 0.35 8.63
C ILE A 181 1.97 -0.54 7.41
N ALA A 182 2.64 -1.66 7.62
CA ALA A 182 2.93 -2.62 6.56
C ALA A 182 2.64 -4.05 7.01
N SER A 183 2.13 -4.88 6.10
CA SER A 183 1.83 -6.28 6.39
C SER A 183 2.82 -7.24 5.77
N GLY A 184 2.97 -8.42 6.41
CA GLY A 184 3.59 -9.62 5.89
C GLY A 184 2.63 -10.80 6.11
N TYR A 185 1.64 -10.97 5.23
CA TYR A 185 0.54 -11.92 5.43
C TYR A 185 1.00 -13.39 5.44
N ALA A 186 2.14 -13.68 4.80
CA ALA A 186 2.70 -15.04 4.75
C ALA A 186 3.62 -15.37 5.94
N SER A 187 3.88 -14.41 6.82
CA SER A 187 4.76 -14.59 7.98
C SER A 187 4.30 -15.73 8.89
N SER A 188 5.27 -16.45 9.48
CA SER A 188 5.02 -17.50 10.47
C SER A 188 4.04 -18.59 9.99
N GLY A 189 4.27 -19.16 8.81
CA GLY A 189 3.40 -20.22 8.24
C GLY A 189 2.03 -19.70 7.83
N ASN A 190 2.00 -18.49 7.24
CA ASN A 190 0.78 -17.80 6.82
C ASN A 190 -0.16 -17.42 7.99
N THR A 191 0.32 -17.36 9.22
CA THR A 191 -0.39 -16.74 10.33
C THR A 191 -0.64 -15.27 10.00
N GLY A 192 0.40 -14.63 9.46
CA GLY A 192 0.41 -13.22 9.08
C GLY A 192 0.79 -12.30 10.24
N LYS A 193 1.40 -11.20 9.89
CA LYS A 193 1.79 -10.13 10.82
C LYS A 193 1.54 -8.76 10.21
N VAL A 194 1.30 -7.79 11.06
CA VAL A 194 1.23 -6.37 10.72
C VAL A 194 2.25 -5.64 11.58
N TYR A 195 3.02 -4.75 10.96
CA TYR A 195 4.09 -3.99 11.57
C TYR A 195 3.73 -2.51 11.54
N LEU A 196 3.82 -1.85 12.67
CA LEU A 196 3.62 -0.41 12.82
C LEU A 196 4.98 0.24 13.06
N PHE A 197 5.26 1.28 12.33
CA PHE A 197 6.46 2.10 12.43
C PHE A 197 6.03 3.52 12.74
N TYR A 198 6.18 3.93 14.00
CA TYR A 198 5.85 5.28 14.42
C TYR A 198 6.90 6.26 13.93
N ASN A 199 6.43 7.38 13.38
CA ASN A 199 7.29 8.43 12.88
C ASN A 199 7.70 9.36 14.02
N ASP A 200 8.63 8.91 14.84
CA ASP A 200 9.23 9.70 15.93
C ASP A 200 10.40 10.61 15.48
N GLY A 201 10.55 10.80 14.15
CA GLY A 201 11.60 11.57 13.49
C GLY A 201 12.48 10.73 12.56
N SER A 202 12.30 9.40 12.54
CA SER A 202 12.94 8.49 11.58
C SER A 202 12.16 7.18 11.47
N ILE A 203 12.04 6.66 10.26
CA ILE A 203 11.47 5.34 10.01
C ILE A 203 12.60 4.30 10.00
N PRO A 204 12.50 3.19 10.77
CA PRO A 204 13.52 2.13 10.81
C PRO A 204 13.69 1.41 9.46
N THR A 205 14.84 0.78 9.23
CA THR A 205 15.16 0.07 7.98
C THR A 205 14.93 -1.45 8.03
N THR A 206 14.34 -1.96 9.12
CA THR A 206 14.06 -3.39 9.30
C THR A 206 12.81 -3.63 10.13
N VAL A 207 12.04 -4.67 9.79
CA VAL A 207 10.87 -5.10 10.57
C VAL A 207 11.20 -5.52 12.01
N ALA A 208 12.46 -5.87 12.29
CA ALA A 208 12.90 -6.26 13.64
C ALA A 208 12.82 -5.12 14.65
N THR A 209 12.77 -3.88 14.19
CA THR A 209 12.69 -2.66 15.01
C THR A 209 11.36 -1.92 14.83
N ALA A 210 10.33 -2.60 14.33
CA ALA A 210 8.96 -2.05 14.32
C ALA A 210 8.50 -1.78 15.77
N ASP A 211 7.82 -0.65 15.98
CA ASP A 211 7.35 -0.23 17.31
C ASP A 211 6.27 -1.18 17.85
N VAL A 212 5.36 -1.61 16.97
CA VAL A 212 4.36 -2.62 17.27
C VAL A 212 4.36 -3.70 16.20
N THR A 213 4.29 -4.96 16.63
CA THR A 213 4.04 -6.09 15.74
C THR A 213 2.79 -6.82 16.20
N ILE A 214 1.74 -6.82 15.37
CA ILE A 214 0.50 -7.56 15.61
C ILE A 214 0.61 -8.91 14.92
N THR A 215 0.44 -9.99 15.67
CA THR A 215 0.46 -11.36 15.12
C THR A 215 -0.96 -11.89 14.98
N GLY A 216 -1.26 -12.53 13.85
CA GLY A 216 -2.54 -13.19 13.59
C GLY A 216 -2.83 -14.33 14.58
N GLU A 217 -4.07 -14.86 14.59
CA GLU A 217 -4.49 -15.84 15.60
C GLU A 217 -3.92 -17.24 15.34
N THR A 218 -4.00 -17.73 14.11
CA THR A 218 -3.62 -19.09 13.76
C THR A 218 -2.96 -19.17 12.39
N THR A 219 -2.22 -20.25 12.16
CA THR A 219 -1.58 -20.52 10.86
C THR A 219 -2.58 -20.57 9.72
N SER A 220 -2.12 -20.21 8.54
CA SER A 220 -2.90 -20.21 7.27
C SER A 220 -4.09 -19.26 7.21
N ASN A 221 -4.24 -18.30 8.17
CA ASN A 221 -5.33 -17.34 8.16
C ASN A 221 -5.06 -16.11 7.30
N HIS A 222 -3.81 -15.83 6.95
CA HIS A 222 -3.38 -14.66 6.17
C HIS A 222 -3.80 -13.32 6.82
N PHE A 223 -3.58 -13.17 8.12
CA PHE A 223 -3.76 -11.88 8.80
C PHE A 223 -2.85 -10.82 8.17
N GLY A 224 -3.39 -9.63 7.92
CA GLY A 224 -2.68 -8.58 7.18
C GLY A 224 -2.82 -8.68 5.66
N TYR A 225 -3.73 -9.51 5.12
CA TYR A 225 -3.97 -9.57 3.68
C TYR A 225 -4.50 -8.24 3.12
N SER A 226 -5.25 -7.50 3.89
CA SER A 226 -5.68 -6.14 3.60
C SER A 226 -5.57 -5.28 4.85
N LEU A 227 -5.21 -4.01 4.65
CA LEU A 227 -5.13 -3.00 5.69
C LEU A 227 -5.96 -1.78 5.28
N THR A 228 -6.54 -1.12 6.25
CA THR A 228 -7.06 0.25 6.09
C THR A 228 -7.01 0.97 7.44
N ALA A 229 -6.91 2.29 7.40
CA ALA A 229 -6.93 3.14 8.59
C ALA A 229 -8.05 4.18 8.46
N GLY A 230 -8.60 4.59 9.59
CA GLY A 230 -9.68 5.58 9.67
C GLY A 230 -10.20 5.66 11.09
N ASP A 231 -10.96 6.69 11.41
CA ASP A 231 -11.65 6.84 12.68
C ASP A 231 -12.93 5.99 12.67
N PHE A 232 -12.85 4.74 13.17
CA PHE A 232 -13.97 3.79 13.13
C PHE A 232 -14.91 3.89 14.34
N ASN A 233 -14.49 4.56 15.41
CA ASN A 233 -15.28 4.74 16.61
C ASN A 233 -15.77 6.19 16.82
N ALA A 234 -15.39 7.12 15.93
CA ALA A 234 -15.70 8.53 15.97
C ALA A 234 -15.13 9.27 17.20
N ASP A 235 -13.92 8.89 17.65
CA ASP A 235 -13.22 9.56 18.74
C ASP A 235 -12.20 10.60 18.28
N GLY A 236 -12.04 10.78 16.97
CA GLY A 236 -11.13 11.72 16.34
C GLY A 236 -9.72 11.20 16.14
N LYS A 237 -9.44 9.95 16.44
CA LYS A 237 -8.14 9.30 16.23
C LYS A 237 -8.22 8.30 15.08
N ILE A 238 -7.08 8.00 14.49
CA ILE A 238 -6.98 7.01 13.41
C ILE A 238 -6.83 5.62 14.01
N ASP A 239 -7.76 4.74 13.70
CA ASP A 239 -7.80 3.32 14.06
C ASP A 239 -7.27 2.46 12.92
N LEU A 240 -6.99 1.18 13.19
CA LEU A 240 -6.51 0.22 12.21
C LEU A 240 -7.53 -0.92 12.00
N ALA A 241 -7.88 -1.20 10.73
CA ALA A 241 -8.61 -2.40 10.38
C ALA A 241 -7.74 -3.35 9.53
N VAL A 242 -7.80 -4.65 9.86
CA VAL A 242 -6.96 -5.70 9.27
C VAL A 242 -7.83 -6.87 8.82
N GLY A 243 -7.64 -7.32 7.57
CA GLY A 243 -8.31 -8.50 7.02
C GLY A 243 -7.47 -9.77 7.11
N ALA A 244 -8.15 -10.91 7.37
CA ALA A 244 -7.60 -12.26 7.33
C ALA A 244 -8.50 -13.14 6.44
N GLN A 245 -8.24 -13.11 5.13
CA GLN A 245 -9.15 -13.67 4.11
C GLN A 245 -9.33 -15.19 4.21
N ARG A 246 -8.34 -15.92 4.75
CA ARG A 246 -8.38 -17.39 4.85
C ARG A 246 -8.81 -17.90 6.21
N TYR A 247 -9.24 -17.00 7.12
CA TYR A 247 -9.74 -17.45 8.42
C TYR A 247 -10.82 -18.53 8.25
N SER A 248 -10.68 -19.64 9.01
CA SER A 248 -11.66 -20.74 9.02
C SER A 248 -12.08 -21.23 7.62
N THR A 249 -11.10 -21.65 6.80
CA THR A 249 -11.36 -22.20 5.46
C THR A 249 -12.10 -21.21 4.54
N TYR A 250 -11.54 -19.98 4.41
CA TYR A 250 -12.06 -18.88 3.59
C TYR A 250 -13.37 -18.23 4.07
N THR A 251 -13.83 -18.50 5.29
CA THR A 251 -14.91 -17.73 5.90
C THR A 251 -14.52 -16.25 5.99
N GLY A 252 -13.22 -16.01 6.25
CA GLY A 252 -12.69 -14.66 6.38
C GLY A 252 -13.01 -13.99 7.71
N ARG A 253 -12.15 -13.07 8.10
CA ARG A 253 -12.33 -12.27 9.32
C ARG A 253 -11.73 -10.88 9.14
N ALA A 254 -12.35 -9.88 9.73
CA ALA A 254 -11.80 -8.54 9.89
C ALA A 254 -11.64 -8.22 11.38
N TYR A 255 -10.59 -7.48 11.69
CA TYR A 255 -10.22 -7.04 13.04
C TYR A 255 -10.12 -5.54 13.02
N ILE A 256 -10.68 -4.86 14.01
CA ILE A 256 -10.51 -3.42 14.23
C ILE A 256 -9.79 -3.22 15.55
N PHE A 257 -8.77 -2.40 15.53
CA PHE A 257 -7.96 -1.99 16.67
C PHE A 257 -8.16 -0.50 16.85
N TYR A 258 -8.80 -0.09 17.96
CA TYR A 258 -9.00 1.31 18.28
C TYR A 258 -7.71 1.91 18.86
N ASN A 259 -7.43 3.13 18.44
CA ASN A 259 -6.31 3.91 18.96
C ASN A 259 -6.71 4.58 20.29
N ASP A 260 -6.88 3.78 21.34
CA ASP A 260 -7.23 4.23 22.69
C ASP A 260 -6.00 4.53 23.58
N GLY A 261 -4.80 4.57 22.97
CA GLY A 261 -3.52 4.81 23.63
C GLY A 261 -2.54 3.64 23.55
N SER A 262 -2.97 2.46 23.06
CA SER A 262 -2.09 1.33 22.76
C SER A 262 -2.73 0.38 21.76
N ILE A 263 -1.96 -0.03 20.76
CA ILE A 263 -2.36 -1.08 19.80
C ILE A 263 -1.86 -2.44 20.34
N PRO A 264 -2.72 -3.46 20.51
CA PRO A 264 -2.31 -4.76 21.03
C PRO A 264 -1.43 -5.53 20.03
N THR A 265 -0.63 -6.49 20.54
CA THR A 265 0.34 -7.27 19.74
C THR A 265 -0.22 -8.58 19.18
N THR A 266 -1.51 -8.87 19.41
CA THR A 266 -2.18 -10.08 18.90
C THR A 266 -3.56 -9.77 18.36
N ALA A 267 -3.93 -10.38 17.24
CA ALA A 267 -5.23 -10.23 16.60
C ALA A 267 -6.40 -10.71 17.51
N ALA A 268 -6.13 -11.66 18.40
CA ALA A 268 -7.15 -12.20 19.32
C ALA A 268 -7.70 -11.18 20.31
N THR A 269 -7.00 -10.06 20.51
CA THR A 269 -7.39 -8.99 21.45
C THR A 269 -7.79 -7.70 20.71
N ALA A 270 -8.17 -7.79 19.43
CA ALA A 270 -8.76 -6.67 18.71
C ALA A 270 -10.07 -6.21 19.37
N ASP A 271 -10.36 -4.92 19.32
CA ASP A 271 -11.56 -4.33 19.92
C ASP A 271 -12.84 -4.82 19.27
N VAL A 272 -12.80 -4.97 17.93
CA VAL A 272 -13.91 -5.54 17.18
C VAL A 272 -13.40 -6.66 16.27
N ILE A 273 -14.10 -7.79 16.31
CA ILE A 273 -13.84 -8.94 15.43
C ILE A 273 -15.12 -9.25 14.65
N ILE A 274 -15.03 -9.15 13.32
CA ILE A 274 -16.12 -9.44 12.40
C ILE A 274 -15.76 -10.72 11.62
N THR A 275 -16.52 -11.77 11.80
CA THR A 275 -16.33 -13.05 11.08
C THR A 275 -17.33 -13.14 9.94
N GLY A 276 -16.86 -13.57 8.76
CA GLY A 276 -17.71 -13.79 7.60
C GLY A 276 -18.74 -14.91 7.84
N GLU A 277 -19.73 -14.97 6.98
CA GLU A 277 -20.75 -16.03 7.03
C GLU A 277 -20.22 -17.32 6.44
N THR A 278 -20.57 -18.44 7.07
CA THR A 278 -20.33 -19.78 6.49
C THR A 278 -21.40 -20.07 5.47
N THR A 279 -21.01 -20.49 4.27
CA THR A 279 -21.93 -20.98 3.22
C THR A 279 -22.20 -22.47 3.39
#